data_3f0f5aa929511c9af1f1e5c7cc1e105d
#
_entry.id   3f0f5aa929511c9af1f1e5c7cc1e105d
#
_cell.length_a   1.000
_cell.length_b   1.000
_cell.length_c   1.000
_cell.angle_alpha   90.00
_cell.angle_beta   90.00
_cell.angle_gamma   90.00
#
_symmetry.space_group_name_H-M   'P 1'
#
loop_
_entity.id
_entity.type
_entity.pdbx_description
1 polymer ?
#
loop_
_entity_poly.entity_id
_entity_poly.type
_entity_poly.pdbx_seq_one_letter_code
_entity_poly.pdbx_strand_id
1 'polypeptide(L)'
;MDLRRRMELLADAALADREGVAQLRRPSPVGKHPLASVGIAAVRLPGGGCTNLMRVMQTNACSLSCGYCPTFRGGNVPRVSISPDETARTFMDVHRKGLASGLFLTSGVPGRAARATDRMLATLDLLRRREGFTGYVHIKLLPGAEPAQVEEAARLANRISVNLEAPSDVYVQRLAHDKNFSGDLLPKLEQAGRLLAVRRGVPGARPASGATTQFVVGPAGEHDREILTVVDRLERRRLLHHAHFSAFQPVVGTPLENHPATPAARELRLYQAEHLLRQYGFTLDELAFGLDGNLDLERDPKTAWARAQPAFFPLEVTRVPYEALLRVPGVGPATARTLVESRRTTTLRGREDLRAAGVDVVRAAYYLTLHGRRLAAAAPAEQLRLFAPGSHLTQAPYRTPVPPCAYR
;
A
#
# COMPACT_ATOMS: atom_id res chain seq x y z
N MET A 1 -3.59 21.76 27.25
CA MET A 1 -4.11 20.48 26.71
C MET A 1 -3.27 19.37 27.26
N ASP A 2 -3.87 18.37 27.87
CA ASP A 2 -3.14 17.22 28.43
C ASP A 2 -2.51 16.33 27.35
N LEU A 3 -1.60 15.44 27.75
CA LEU A 3 -0.86 14.56 26.83
C LEU A 3 -1.82 13.64 26.06
N ARG A 4 -2.81 13.07 26.72
CA ARG A 4 -3.77 12.17 26.10
C ARG A 4 -4.51 12.84 24.94
N ARG A 5 -5.04 14.04 25.16
CA ARG A 5 -5.76 14.79 24.12
C ARG A 5 -4.84 15.18 22.95
N ARG A 6 -3.56 15.53 23.23
CA ARG A 6 -2.57 15.76 22.17
C ARG A 6 -2.32 14.51 21.34
N MET A 7 -2.18 13.36 22.01
CA MET A 7 -1.97 12.06 21.35
C MET A 7 -3.16 11.67 20.45
N GLU A 8 -4.40 11.87 20.92
CA GLU A 8 -5.59 11.60 20.13
C GLU A 8 -5.62 12.45 18.84
N LEU A 9 -5.36 13.75 18.94
CA LEU A 9 -5.30 14.64 17.78
C LEU A 9 -4.18 14.24 16.79
N LEU A 10 -3.02 13.81 17.28
CA LEU A 10 -1.90 13.38 16.46
C LEU A 10 -2.14 11.99 15.84
N ALA A 11 -2.87 11.13 16.50
CA ALA A 11 -3.32 9.87 15.96
C ALA A 11 -4.37 10.07 14.86
N ASP A 12 -5.35 10.94 15.08
CA ASP A 12 -6.36 11.30 14.06
C ASP A 12 -5.69 11.92 12.83
N ALA A 13 -4.73 12.82 13.01
CA ALA A 13 -3.95 13.40 11.91
C ALA A 13 -3.12 12.34 11.14
N ALA A 14 -2.62 11.31 11.82
CA ALA A 14 -1.90 10.19 11.19
C ALA A 14 -2.83 9.27 10.38
N LEU A 15 -4.16 9.41 10.49
CA LEU A 15 -5.10 8.65 9.66
C LEU A 15 -5.05 9.04 8.18
N ALA A 16 -4.67 10.28 7.88
CA ALA A 16 -4.46 10.75 6.50
C ALA A 16 -3.35 9.96 5.77
N ASP A 17 -2.50 9.25 6.50
CA ASP A 17 -1.45 8.36 5.99
C ASP A 17 -1.92 6.90 5.84
N ARG A 18 -3.22 6.63 5.89
CA ARG A 18 -3.76 5.27 5.69
C ARG A 18 -3.95 4.98 4.21
N GLU A 19 -3.79 3.71 3.89
CA GLU A 19 -4.03 3.14 2.58
C GLU A 19 -5.53 2.90 2.37
N GLY A 20 -6.01 3.24 1.17
CA GLY A 20 -7.30 2.82 0.67
C GLY A 20 -8.53 3.62 1.12
N VAL A 21 -9.63 3.38 0.43
CA VAL A 21 -10.97 3.94 0.73
C VAL A 21 -11.45 3.60 2.17
N ALA A 22 -10.80 2.63 2.82
CA ALA A 22 -10.95 2.37 4.26
C ALA A 22 -10.58 3.57 5.16
N GLN A 23 -9.96 4.62 4.60
CA GLN A 23 -9.64 5.88 5.31
C GLN A 23 -10.86 6.55 5.94
N LEU A 24 -12.04 6.36 5.39
CA LEU A 24 -13.28 6.98 5.87
C LEU A 24 -13.91 6.28 7.08
N ARG A 25 -13.46 5.08 7.44
CA ARG A 25 -13.93 4.40 8.65
C ARG A 25 -12.92 4.62 9.77
N ARG A 26 -13.30 5.37 10.80
CA ARG A 26 -12.57 5.38 12.07
C ARG A 26 -12.34 3.93 12.50
N PRO A 27 -11.11 3.53 12.88
CA PRO A 27 -10.91 2.22 13.46
C PRO A 27 -11.81 2.13 14.69
N SER A 28 -12.53 1.02 14.81
CA SER A 28 -13.16 0.71 16.10
C SER A 28 -12.07 0.73 17.16
N PRO A 29 -12.27 1.44 18.27
CA PRO A 29 -11.28 1.43 19.34
C PRO A 29 -11.04 0.00 19.77
N VAL A 30 -9.77 -0.38 19.90
CA VAL A 30 -9.37 -1.70 20.38
C VAL A 30 -9.76 -1.80 21.85
N GLY A 31 -10.98 -2.29 22.11
CA GLY A 31 -11.50 -2.48 23.47
C GLY A 31 -11.85 -1.17 24.22
N LYS A 32 -12.35 -1.32 25.42
CA LYS A 32 -12.75 -0.23 26.33
C LYS A 32 -11.55 0.46 27.04
N HIS A 33 -10.31 0.15 26.64
CA HIS A 33 -9.13 0.68 27.31
C HIS A 33 -8.92 2.17 27.00
N PRO A 34 -8.64 3.04 27.99
CA PRO A 34 -8.45 4.49 27.78
C PRO A 34 -7.38 4.87 26.75
N LEU A 35 -6.36 4.03 26.53
CA LEU A 35 -5.31 4.22 25.54
C LEU A 35 -5.67 3.70 24.13
N ALA A 36 -6.83 3.07 23.95
CA ALA A 36 -7.26 2.60 22.62
C ALA A 36 -7.48 3.73 21.62
N SER A 37 -7.69 4.96 22.08
CA SER A 37 -7.85 6.17 21.27
C SER A 37 -6.54 6.75 20.72
N VAL A 38 -5.37 6.27 21.17
CA VAL A 38 -4.06 6.83 20.75
C VAL A 38 -3.52 6.25 19.43
N GLY A 39 -4.41 5.96 18.48
CA GLY A 39 -4.00 5.59 17.11
C GLY A 39 -3.60 4.11 16.93
N ILE A 40 -4.16 3.19 17.72
CA ILE A 40 -3.92 1.77 17.53
C ILE A 40 -4.70 1.27 16.32
N ALA A 41 -4.02 0.64 15.38
CA ALA A 41 -4.60 0.09 14.16
C ALA A 41 -4.13 -1.33 13.92
N ALA A 42 -5.08 -2.22 13.58
CA ALA A 42 -4.76 -3.57 13.15
C ALA A 42 -4.15 -3.54 11.75
N VAL A 43 -3.06 -4.25 11.55
CA VAL A 43 -2.40 -4.46 10.27
C VAL A 43 -2.23 -5.95 9.99
N ARG A 44 -2.32 -6.33 8.71
CA ARG A 44 -2.09 -7.71 8.29
C ARG A 44 -0.61 -8.03 8.22
N LEU A 45 -0.28 -9.25 8.61
CA LEU A 45 1.06 -9.81 8.44
C LEU A 45 1.16 -10.57 7.11
N PRO A 46 2.33 -10.58 6.44
CA PRO A 46 2.53 -11.29 5.17
C PRO A 46 2.21 -12.79 5.22
N GLY A 47 2.36 -13.44 6.36
CA GLY A 47 2.06 -14.87 6.57
C GLY A 47 0.62 -15.15 7.01
N GLY A 48 -0.27 -14.17 6.95
CA GLY A 48 -1.61 -14.24 7.54
C GLY A 48 -1.62 -13.79 9.00
N GLY A 49 -2.82 -13.66 9.57
CA GLY A 49 -2.98 -13.09 10.92
C GLY A 49 -2.90 -11.56 10.93
N CYS A 50 -3.06 -11.00 12.12
CA CYS A 50 -3.07 -9.55 12.35
C CYS A 50 -2.20 -9.18 13.54
N THR A 51 -1.67 -7.96 13.50
CA THR A 51 -0.99 -7.33 14.62
C THR A 51 -1.46 -5.89 14.76
N ASN A 52 -1.28 -5.31 15.93
CA ASN A 52 -1.64 -3.91 16.17
C ASN A 52 -0.39 -3.03 16.13
N LEU A 53 -0.47 -1.92 15.41
CA LEU A 53 0.52 -0.86 15.42
C LEU A 53 -0.06 0.41 16.04
N MET A 54 0.69 1.06 16.90
CA MET A 54 0.41 2.44 17.28
C MET A 54 0.89 3.34 16.16
N ARG A 55 -0.02 4.16 15.61
CA ARG A 55 0.26 5.13 14.52
C ARG A 55 0.09 6.53 15.06
N VAL A 56 1.13 7.33 15.01
CA VAL A 56 1.12 8.68 15.59
C VAL A 56 2.02 9.64 14.82
N MET A 57 1.63 10.91 14.78
CA MET A 57 2.52 12.00 14.36
C MET A 57 3.29 12.56 15.56
N GLN A 58 4.57 12.92 15.35
CA GLN A 58 5.34 13.67 16.34
C GLN A 58 4.80 15.10 16.53
N THR A 59 4.30 15.68 15.44
CA THR A 59 3.56 16.94 15.39
C THR A 59 2.68 17.00 14.14
N ASN A 60 1.55 17.68 14.22
CA ASN A 60 0.73 18.03 13.06
C ASN A 60 0.95 19.49 12.60
N ALA A 61 1.85 20.23 13.25
CA ALA A 61 2.29 21.53 12.72
C ALA A 61 3.14 21.27 11.46
N CYS A 62 2.79 21.94 10.35
CA CYS A 62 3.45 21.76 9.07
C CYS A 62 3.57 23.08 8.32
N SER A 63 4.73 23.30 7.69
CA SER A 63 5.02 24.46 6.85
C SER A 63 4.86 24.16 5.35
N LEU A 64 4.56 22.91 4.98
CA LEU A 64 4.41 22.50 3.59
C LEU A 64 3.03 22.85 3.03
N SER A 65 2.97 23.01 1.71
CA SER A 65 1.79 23.44 0.96
C SER A 65 0.94 22.30 0.38
N CYS A 66 1.13 21.05 0.82
CA CYS A 66 0.46 19.88 0.26
C CYS A 66 -1.06 20.07 0.15
N GLY A 67 -1.58 20.24 -1.09
CA GLY A 67 -2.95 20.62 -1.35
C GLY A 67 -4.02 19.59 -0.95
N TYR A 68 -3.61 18.36 -0.72
CA TYR A 68 -4.47 17.24 -0.29
C TYR A 68 -4.48 17.00 1.23
N CYS A 69 -3.60 17.68 1.98
CA CYS A 69 -3.34 17.35 3.39
C CYS A 69 -4.03 18.35 4.34
N PRO A 70 -4.86 17.89 5.30
CA PRO A 70 -5.54 18.79 6.23
C PRO A 70 -4.57 19.55 7.17
N THR A 71 -3.33 19.05 7.30
CA THR A 71 -2.30 19.68 8.13
C THR A 71 -1.36 20.61 7.35
N PHE A 72 -1.67 20.94 6.08
CA PHE A 72 -0.87 21.89 5.30
C PHE A 72 -0.75 23.24 6.01
N ARG A 73 0.21 24.10 5.60
CA ARG A 73 0.52 25.37 6.29
C ARG A 73 -0.68 26.32 6.50
N GLY A 74 -1.66 26.30 5.57
CA GLY A 74 -2.88 27.11 5.63
C GLY A 74 -4.07 26.42 6.32
N GLY A 75 -3.93 25.18 6.75
CA GLY A 75 -5.03 24.39 7.32
C GLY A 75 -5.45 24.89 8.70
N ASN A 76 -6.76 25.03 8.89
CA ASN A 76 -7.36 25.45 10.14
C ASN A 76 -7.65 24.27 11.07
N VAL A 77 -6.57 23.57 11.51
CA VAL A 77 -6.67 22.48 12.48
C VAL A 77 -5.86 22.78 13.73
N PRO A 78 -6.27 22.32 14.92
CA PRO A 78 -5.49 22.51 16.15
C PRO A 78 -4.08 21.94 15.99
N ARG A 79 -3.05 22.79 16.17
CA ARG A 79 -1.65 22.39 16.04
C ARG A 79 -1.12 21.94 17.39
N VAL A 80 -0.66 20.70 17.43
CA VAL A 80 -0.12 20.09 18.64
C VAL A 80 1.19 19.36 18.33
N SER A 81 1.99 19.20 19.37
CA SER A 81 3.27 18.50 19.32
C SER A 81 3.45 17.69 20.59
N ILE A 82 4.18 16.58 20.46
CA ILE A 82 4.65 15.77 21.58
C ILE A 82 6.17 15.66 21.50
N SER A 83 6.81 15.57 22.65
CA SER A 83 8.28 15.39 22.71
C SER A 83 8.65 13.94 22.34
N PRO A 84 9.91 13.70 21.93
CA PRO A 84 10.43 12.34 21.75
C PRO A 84 10.22 11.45 22.97
N ASP A 85 10.42 12.00 24.15
CA ASP A 85 10.31 11.30 25.43
C ASP A 85 8.83 10.96 25.75
N GLU A 86 7.88 11.91 25.55
CA GLU A 86 6.45 11.64 25.69
C GLU A 86 5.99 10.55 24.72
N THR A 87 6.47 10.58 23.46
CA THR A 87 6.13 9.58 22.45
C THR A 87 6.64 8.20 22.85
N ALA A 88 7.91 8.11 23.25
CA ALA A 88 8.54 6.85 23.62
C ALA A 88 7.86 6.24 24.87
N ARG A 89 7.61 7.02 25.92
CA ARG A 89 6.90 6.54 27.12
C ARG A 89 5.50 6.08 26.79
N THR A 90 4.70 6.87 26.05
CA THR A 90 3.33 6.50 25.71
C THR A 90 3.30 5.22 24.89
N PHE A 91 4.19 5.07 23.90
CA PHE A 91 4.28 3.84 23.13
C PHE A 91 4.64 2.64 24.02
N MET A 92 5.61 2.79 24.92
CA MET A 92 6.00 1.68 25.81
C MET A 92 4.89 1.30 26.79
N ASP A 93 4.09 2.25 27.26
CA ASP A 93 2.90 1.98 28.09
C ASP A 93 1.85 1.19 27.30
N VAL A 94 1.59 1.59 26.04
CA VAL A 94 0.69 0.86 25.13
C VAL A 94 1.23 -0.55 24.85
N HIS A 95 2.53 -0.68 24.62
CA HIS A 95 3.18 -1.95 24.33
C HIS A 95 3.17 -2.91 25.53
N ARG A 96 3.56 -2.44 26.72
CA ARG A 96 3.56 -3.25 27.94
C ARG A 96 2.16 -3.76 28.34
N LYS A 97 1.11 -3.03 27.93
CA LYS A 97 -0.29 -3.45 28.09
C LYS A 97 -0.78 -4.38 26.97
N GLY A 98 0.09 -4.81 26.05
CA GLY A 98 -0.25 -5.72 24.95
C GLY A 98 -1.15 -5.11 23.87
N LEU A 99 -1.39 -3.78 23.87
CA LEU A 99 -2.31 -3.12 22.94
C LEU A 99 -1.69 -2.91 21.56
N ALA A 100 -0.37 -2.72 21.45
CA ALA A 100 0.35 -2.63 20.18
C ALA A 100 1.70 -3.35 20.27
N SER A 101 2.06 -4.03 19.18
CA SER A 101 3.33 -4.75 19.03
C SER A 101 4.41 -3.93 18.33
N GLY A 102 4.05 -2.80 17.73
CA GLY A 102 4.98 -1.95 17.00
C GLY A 102 4.49 -0.52 16.85
N LEU A 103 5.39 0.34 16.38
CA LEU A 103 5.18 1.78 16.19
C LEU A 103 5.29 2.15 14.71
N PHE A 104 4.34 2.94 14.21
CA PHE A 104 4.47 3.75 13.00
C PHE A 104 4.57 5.22 13.42
N LEU A 105 5.69 5.86 13.10
CA LEU A 105 5.98 7.25 13.44
C LEU A 105 6.11 8.10 12.19
N THR A 106 5.36 9.18 12.14
CA THR A 106 5.42 10.23 11.10
C THR A 106 5.43 11.61 11.76
N SER A 107 5.47 12.67 10.96
CA SER A 107 5.43 14.06 11.47
C SER A 107 4.97 15.03 10.37
N GLY A 108 4.36 16.15 10.77
CA GLY A 108 4.43 17.36 9.97
C GLY A 108 5.85 17.94 9.99
N VAL A 109 6.06 18.97 9.17
CA VAL A 109 7.35 19.68 9.04
C VAL A 109 7.21 21.10 9.61
N PRO A 110 7.35 21.33 10.92
CA PRO A 110 7.35 22.67 11.48
C PRO A 110 8.69 23.35 11.21
N GLY A 111 8.74 24.24 10.20
CA GLY A 111 9.97 24.94 9.80
C GLY A 111 10.94 24.03 9.04
N ARG A 112 12.11 23.73 9.59
CA ARG A 112 13.14 22.93 8.92
C ARG A 112 12.88 21.43 9.05
N ALA A 113 12.85 20.73 7.93
CA ALA A 113 12.60 19.30 7.86
C ALA A 113 13.64 18.46 8.63
N ALA A 114 14.93 18.84 8.55
CA ALA A 114 15.99 18.17 9.29
C ALA A 114 15.71 18.15 10.79
N ARG A 115 15.30 19.28 11.38
CA ARG A 115 14.96 19.35 12.81
C ARG A 115 13.75 18.45 13.18
N ALA A 116 12.74 18.37 12.31
CA ALA A 116 11.60 17.50 12.55
C ALA A 116 12.01 16.02 12.47
N THR A 117 12.86 15.67 11.50
CA THR A 117 13.42 14.33 11.35
C THR A 117 14.29 13.95 12.56
N ASP A 118 15.16 14.85 13.06
CA ASP A 118 15.97 14.61 14.27
C ASP A 118 15.09 14.27 15.48
N ARG A 119 13.96 14.97 15.66
CA ARG A 119 13.03 14.67 16.76
C ARG A 119 12.42 13.27 16.64
N MET A 120 12.10 12.84 15.41
CA MET A 120 11.59 11.48 15.17
C MET A 120 12.69 10.45 15.44
N LEU A 121 13.91 10.68 14.98
CA LEU A 121 15.07 9.82 15.23
C LEU A 121 15.39 9.73 16.73
N ALA A 122 15.32 10.84 17.46
CA ALA A 122 15.46 10.84 18.91
C ALA A 122 14.42 9.95 19.62
N THR A 123 13.17 9.94 19.13
CA THR A 123 12.14 9.00 19.64
C THR A 123 12.56 7.54 19.42
N LEU A 124 13.05 7.20 18.23
CA LEU A 124 13.50 5.85 17.92
C LEU A 124 14.74 5.46 18.75
N ASP A 125 15.66 6.38 18.94
CA ASP A 125 16.86 6.17 19.76
C ASP A 125 16.49 5.88 21.23
N LEU A 126 15.58 6.67 21.81
CA LEU A 126 15.04 6.42 23.14
C LEU A 126 14.42 5.04 23.26
N LEU A 127 13.57 4.63 22.29
CA LEU A 127 12.98 3.31 22.28
C LEU A 127 14.02 2.19 22.20
N ARG A 128 15.07 2.37 21.38
CA ARG A 128 16.07 1.33 21.15
C ARG A 128 17.11 1.24 22.25
N ARG A 129 17.62 2.38 22.72
CA ARG A 129 18.73 2.40 23.69
C ARG A 129 18.27 2.46 25.14
N ARG A 130 17.29 3.34 25.44
CA ARG A 130 16.83 3.50 26.82
C ARG A 130 15.81 2.45 27.21
N GLU A 131 14.80 2.22 26.37
CA GLU A 131 13.71 1.29 26.69
C GLU A 131 13.99 -0.17 26.28
N GLY A 132 15.07 -0.43 25.54
CA GLY A 132 15.43 -1.76 25.07
C GLY A 132 14.42 -2.39 24.11
N PHE A 133 13.55 -1.59 23.47
CA PHE A 133 12.51 -2.12 22.58
C PHE A 133 13.12 -2.72 21.32
N THR A 134 12.91 -4.02 21.09
CA THR A 134 13.43 -4.78 19.94
C THR A 134 12.39 -4.98 18.82
N GLY A 135 11.12 -4.69 19.10
CA GLY A 135 10.01 -4.93 18.18
C GLY A 135 9.99 -4.02 16.94
N TYR A 136 8.90 -4.09 16.20
CA TYR A 136 8.75 -3.43 14.91
C TYR A 136 8.60 -1.91 15.04
N VAL A 137 9.41 -1.18 14.26
CA VAL A 137 9.32 0.29 14.11
C VAL A 137 9.33 0.63 12.61
N HIS A 138 8.35 1.40 12.20
CA HIS A 138 8.25 2.01 10.87
C HIS A 138 8.34 3.54 11.02
N ILE A 139 9.29 4.15 10.36
CA ILE A 139 9.43 5.61 10.30
C ILE A 139 9.12 6.11 8.89
N LYS A 140 8.36 7.20 8.81
CA LYS A 140 8.13 7.93 7.56
C LYS A 140 9.07 9.14 7.52
N LEU A 141 10.06 9.09 6.62
CA LEU A 141 10.99 10.20 6.43
C LEU A 141 10.29 11.39 5.76
N LEU A 142 10.69 12.56 6.17
CA LEU A 142 10.13 13.82 5.73
C LEU A 142 10.84 14.34 4.47
N PRO A 143 10.15 15.10 3.60
CA PRO A 143 10.82 15.89 2.56
C PRO A 143 11.86 16.80 3.21
N GLY A 144 13.06 16.91 2.61
CA GLY A 144 14.16 17.71 3.18
C GLY A 144 14.95 17.03 4.31
N ALA A 145 14.72 15.73 4.62
CA ALA A 145 15.60 14.97 5.50
C ALA A 145 16.99 14.80 4.87
N GLU A 146 18.04 14.86 5.68
CA GLU A 146 19.42 14.76 5.22
C GLU A 146 19.88 13.31 5.03
N PRO A 147 20.90 13.03 4.17
CA PRO A 147 21.40 11.66 3.96
C PRO A 147 21.81 10.94 5.24
N ALA A 148 22.47 11.62 6.17
CA ALA A 148 22.86 11.04 7.46
C ALA A 148 21.66 10.65 8.31
N GLN A 149 20.55 11.37 8.20
CA GLN A 149 19.29 11.01 8.87
C GLN A 149 18.64 9.77 8.26
N VAL A 150 18.78 9.57 6.94
CA VAL A 150 18.33 8.33 6.27
C VAL A 150 19.15 7.13 6.79
N GLU A 151 20.46 7.29 6.96
CA GLU A 151 21.35 6.25 7.52
C GLU A 151 20.96 5.90 8.95
N GLU A 152 20.75 6.91 9.79
CA GLU A 152 20.34 6.69 11.17
C GLU A 152 18.95 6.05 11.25
N ALA A 153 18.00 6.47 10.42
CA ALA A 153 16.70 5.82 10.31
C ALA A 153 16.85 4.35 9.91
N ALA A 154 17.74 4.05 8.94
CA ALA A 154 18.01 2.67 8.52
C ALA A 154 18.63 1.82 9.64
N ARG A 155 19.37 2.42 10.56
CA ARG A 155 19.93 1.74 11.73
C ARG A 155 18.87 1.45 12.81
N LEU A 156 17.93 2.37 13.03
CA LEU A 156 16.96 2.33 14.15
C LEU A 156 15.64 1.65 13.79
N ALA A 157 15.14 1.82 12.57
CA ALA A 157 13.83 1.33 12.15
C ALA A 157 13.90 -0.02 11.42
N ASN A 158 12.80 -0.77 11.41
CA ASN A 158 12.65 -1.99 10.60
C ASN A 158 12.19 -1.64 9.17
N ARG A 159 11.38 -0.59 9.04
CA ARG A 159 10.87 -0.10 7.77
C ARG A 159 11.01 1.41 7.68
N ILE A 160 11.33 1.88 6.48
CA ILE A 160 11.35 3.30 6.15
C ILE A 160 10.35 3.54 5.02
N SER A 161 9.56 4.59 5.10
CA SER A 161 8.79 5.09 3.97
C SER A 161 9.20 6.51 3.59
N VAL A 162 9.18 6.78 2.29
CA VAL A 162 9.29 8.10 1.69
C VAL A 162 8.16 8.22 0.69
N ASN A 163 7.24 9.13 0.91
CA ASN A 163 6.16 9.34 -0.06
C ASN A 163 6.70 10.05 -1.30
N LEU A 164 6.53 9.44 -2.46
CA LEU A 164 6.82 10.07 -3.75
C LEU A 164 5.69 10.98 -4.21
N GLU A 165 4.48 10.77 -3.70
CA GLU A 165 3.24 11.51 -3.96
C GLU A 165 2.72 11.36 -5.38
N ALA A 166 3.57 11.56 -6.40
CA ALA A 166 3.26 11.46 -7.81
C ALA A 166 4.50 10.96 -8.60
N PRO A 167 4.38 10.56 -9.89
CA PRO A 167 5.46 9.87 -10.60
C PRO A 167 6.58 10.77 -11.14
N SER A 168 6.47 12.09 -11.03
CA SER A 168 7.51 13.03 -11.51
C SER A 168 7.40 14.40 -10.84
N ASP A 169 8.41 15.27 -11.06
CA ASP A 169 8.42 16.64 -10.56
C ASP A 169 7.23 17.46 -11.03
N VAL A 170 6.83 17.31 -12.30
CA VAL A 170 5.68 18.03 -12.86
C VAL A 170 4.40 17.75 -12.08
N TYR A 171 4.16 16.51 -11.74
CA TYR A 171 2.97 16.11 -10.98
C TYR A 171 3.09 16.43 -9.48
N VAL A 172 4.26 16.25 -8.89
CA VAL A 172 4.50 16.61 -7.49
C VAL A 172 4.29 18.10 -7.26
N GLN A 173 4.72 18.96 -8.18
CA GLN A 173 4.52 20.41 -8.09
C GLN A 173 3.04 20.81 -8.08
N ARG A 174 2.16 20.06 -8.74
CA ARG A 174 0.70 20.30 -8.70
C ARG A 174 0.08 19.95 -7.37
N LEU A 175 0.67 18.98 -6.63
CA LEU A 175 0.19 18.52 -5.34
C LEU A 175 0.79 19.29 -4.15
N ALA A 176 2.08 19.60 -4.25
CA ALA A 176 2.88 20.15 -3.15
C ALA A 176 4.13 20.81 -3.73
N HIS A 177 4.05 22.10 -4.04
CA HIS A 177 5.13 22.85 -4.70
C HIS A 177 6.41 22.99 -3.83
N ASP A 178 6.34 22.69 -2.54
CA ASP A 178 7.49 22.66 -1.63
C ASP A 178 8.27 21.31 -1.69
N LYS A 179 7.81 20.35 -2.50
CA LYS A 179 8.46 19.04 -2.63
C LYS A 179 9.14 18.90 -3.98
N ASN A 180 10.22 18.14 -4.02
CA ASN A 180 10.99 17.85 -5.23
C ASN A 180 11.13 16.34 -5.39
N PHE A 181 10.57 15.80 -6.48
CA PHE A 181 10.60 14.36 -6.73
C PHE A 181 12.01 13.87 -7.02
N SER A 182 12.66 14.45 -8.04
CA SER A 182 13.96 13.97 -8.55
C SER A 182 15.13 14.40 -7.66
N GLY A 183 15.07 15.59 -7.06
CA GLY A 183 16.15 16.14 -6.23
C GLY A 183 16.08 15.73 -4.77
N ASP A 184 14.93 15.25 -4.28
CA ASP A 184 14.73 15.00 -2.85
C ASP A 184 14.07 13.65 -2.55
N LEU A 185 12.83 13.42 -2.97
CA LEU A 185 12.05 12.27 -2.53
C LEU A 185 12.59 10.95 -3.06
N LEU A 186 12.84 10.86 -4.37
CA LEU A 186 13.31 9.64 -5.03
C LEU A 186 14.71 9.23 -4.55
N PRO A 187 15.72 10.12 -4.50
CA PRO A 187 17.05 9.77 -3.97
C PRO A 187 17.03 9.23 -2.55
N LYS A 188 16.19 9.79 -1.68
CA LYS A 188 16.04 9.30 -0.28
C LYS A 188 15.40 7.91 -0.22
N LEU A 189 14.35 7.67 -1.00
CA LEU A 189 13.73 6.37 -1.09
C LEU A 189 14.73 5.31 -1.58
N GLU A 190 15.51 5.64 -2.62
CA GLU A 190 16.55 4.76 -3.14
C GLU A 190 17.67 4.51 -2.11
N GLN A 191 18.13 5.54 -1.39
CA GLN A 191 19.12 5.39 -0.31
C GLN A 191 18.58 4.48 0.80
N ALA A 192 17.37 4.73 1.29
CA ALA A 192 16.73 3.90 2.30
C ALA A 192 16.60 2.44 1.84
N GLY A 193 16.20 2.23 0.57
CA GLY A 193 16.10 0.89 -0.03
C GLY A 193 17.43 0.15 -0.03
N ARG A 194 18.53 0.80 -0.48
CA ARG A 194 19.87 0.23 -0.47
C ARG A 194 20.33 -0.15 0.94
N LEU A 195 20.21 0.77 1.89
CA LEU A 195 20.65 0.56 3.28
C LEU A 195 19.90 -0.61 3.95
N LEU A 196 18.58 -0.67 3.77
CA LEU A 196 17.77 -1.74 4.32
C LEU A 196 18.02 -3.09 3.62
N ALA A 197 18.35 -3.09 2.32
CA ALA A 197 18.74 -4.30 1.59
C ALA A 197 20.07 -4.87 2.10
N VAL A 198 21.07 -4.03 2.30
CA VAL A 198 22.37 -4.42 2.89
C VAL A 198 22.14 -5.02 4.28
N ARG A 199 21.39 -4.34 5.14
CA ARG A 199 21.14 -4.82 6.51
C ARG A 199 20.44 -6.18 6.57
N ARG A 200 19.57 -6.52 5.60
CA ARG A 200 18.92 -7.85 5.52
C ARG A 200 19.91 -8.99 5.36
N GLY A 201 21.06 -8.74 4.73
CA GLY A 201 22.12 -9.74 4.53
C GLY A 201 23.07 -9.89 5.72
N VAL A 202 22.97 -9.08 6.78
CA VAL A 202 23.90 -9.10 7.92
C VAL A 202 23.35 -10.03 9.01
N PRO A 203 24.02 -11.13 9.33
CA PRO A 203 23.64 -12.02 10.44
C PRO A 203 23.56 -11.28 11.77
N GLY A 204 22.52 -11.54 12.56
CA GLY A 204 22.30 -10.90 13.86
C GLY A 204 21.84 -9.43 13.81
N ALA A 205 21.78 -8.81 12.63
CA ALA A 205 21.24 -7.47 12.51
C ALA A 205 19.71 -7.46 12.74
N ARG A 206 19.20 -6.31 13.20
CA ARG A 206 17.75 -6.12 13.35
C ARG A 206 17.03 -6.39 12.03
N PRO A 207 15.91 -7.16 12.04
CA PRO A 207 15.15 -7.45 10.82
C PRO A 207 14.76 -6.20 10.05
N ALA A 208 15.06 -6.16 8.75
CA ALA A 208 14.70 -5.07 7.84
C ALA A 208 13.54 -5.51 6.94
N SER A 209 12.41 -4.77 7.00
CA SER A 209 11.22 -5.04 6.19
C SER A 209 11.22 -4.30 4.84
N GLY A 210 12.26 -3.50 4.56
CA GLY A 210 12.45 -2.77 3.31
C GLY A 210 11.85 -1.36 3.32
N ALA A 211 12.06 -0.65 2.20
CA ALA A 211 11.50 0.68 1.98
C ALA A 211 10.14 0.61 1.30
N THR A 212 9.27 1.57 1.61
CA THR A 212 7.94 1.71 0.98
C THR A 212 7.72 3.15 0.53
N THR A 213 6.80 3.33 -0.41
CA THR A 213 6.37 4.66 -0.87
C THR A 213 4.85 4.75 -0.89
N GLN A 214 4.34 5.96 -1.10
CA GLN A 214 2.92 6.23 -1.30
C GLN A 214 2.73 7.24 -2.42
N PHE A 215 1.69 7.02 -3.23
CA PHE A 215 1.20 7.92 -4.26
C PHE A 215 -0.20 8.41 -3.90
N VAL A 216 -0.45 9.70 -4.11
CA VAL A 216 -1.78 10.30 -4.07
C VAL A 216 -2.32 10.28 -5.49
N VAL A 217 -3.23 9.36 -5.78
CA VAL A 217 -3.66 9.02 -7.13
C VAL A 217 -4.78 9.92 -7.61
N GLY A 218 -4.57 10.56 -8.75
CA GLY A 218 -5.58 11.27 -9.54
C GLY A 218 -5.49 12.79 -9.58
N PRO A 219 -5.26 13.49 -8.47
CA PRO A 219 -5.44 14.95 -8.45
C PRO A 219 -4.33 15.72 -9.18
N ALA A 220 -3.21 15.10 -9.50
CA ALA A 220 -2.17 15.71 -10.31
C ALA A 220 -2.38 15.53 -11.83
N GLY A 221 -3.33 14.69 -12.24
CA GLY A 221 -3.57 14.35 -13.64
C GLY A 221 -2.54 13.38 -14.22
N GLU A 222 -1.85 12.64 -13.37
CA GLU A 222 -0.91 11.59 -13.73
C GLU A 222 -1.63 10.34 -14.25
N HIS A 223 -0.93 9.56 -15.09
CA HIS A 223 -1.45 8.31 -15.64
C HIS A 223 -0.96 7.09 -14.86
N ASP A 224 -1.75 6.01 -14.87
CA ASP A 224 -1.39 4.76 -14.17
C ASP A 224 -0.09 4.15 -14.70
N ARG A 225 0.16 4.25 -16.03
CA ARG A 225 1.40 3.79 -16.65
C ARG A 225 2.64 4.48 -16.06
N GLU A 226 2.56 5.79 -15.79
CA GLU A 226 3.67 6.56 -15.24
C GLU A 226 3.97 6.16 -13.80
N ILE A 227 2.92 6.01 -12.98
CA ILE A 227 3.05 5.51 -11.61
C ILE A 227 3.71 4.12 -11.60
N LEU A 228 3.17 3.19 -12.39
CA LEU A 228 3.66 1.82 -12.45
C LEU A 228 5.07 1.72 -13.05
N THR A 229 5.46 2.63 -13.95
CA THR A 229 6.84 2.72 -14.47
C THR A 229 7.83 3.03 -13.35
N VAL A 230 7.51 3.97 -12.47
CA VAL A 230 8.36 4.29 -11.31
C VAL A 230 8.43 3.10 -10.35
N VAL A 231 7.29 2.49 -10.06
CA VAL A 231 7.20 1.34 -9.15
C VAL A 231 8.00 0.15 -9.67
N ASP A 232 7.76 -0.28 -10.91
CA ASP A 232 8.47 -1.41 -11.55
C ASP A 232 9.99 -1.21 -11.58
N ARG A 233 10.44 0.02 -11.94
CA ARG A 233 11.87 0.36 -11.92
C ARG A 233 12.50 0.18 -10.54
N LEU A 234 11.83 0.64 -9.48
CA LEU A 234 12.33 0.55 -8.11
C LEU A 234 12.28 -0.88 -7.57
N GLU A 235 11.23 -1.64 -7.89
CA GLU A 235 11.09 -3.04 -7.47
C GLU A 235 12.13 -3.94 -8.15
N ARG A 236 12.34 -3.81 -9.47
CA ARG A 236 13.38 -4.56 -10.21
C ARG A 236 14.78 -4.30 -9.66
N ARG A 237 15.05 -3.08 -9.21
CA ARG A 237 16.31 -2.71 -8.54
C ARG A 237 16.34 -3.15 -7.06
N ARG A 238 15.29 -3.79 -6.54
CA ARG A 238 15.13 -4.22 -5.13
C ARG A 238 15.24 -3.07 -4.12
N LEU A 239 14.92 -1.86 -4.54
CA LEU A 239 14.95 -0.65 -3.72
C LEU A 239 13.61 -0.39 -3.03
N LEU A 240 12.53 -0.91 -3.59
CA LEU A 240 11.18 -0.80 -3.06
C LEU A 240 10.67 -2.18 -2.63
N HIS A 241 10.03 -2.24 -1.48
CA HIS A 241 9.35 -3.44 -1.00
C HIS A 241 7.88 -3.46 -1.41
N HIS A 242 7.24 -2.30 -1.37
CA HIS A 242 5.82 -2.14 -1.72
C HIS A 242 5.50 -0.66 -1.96
N ALA A 243 4.62 -0.39 -2.92
CA ALA A 243 4.02 0.91 -3.16
C ALA A 243 2.60 0.95 -2.60
N HIS A 244 2.24 2.07 -1.96
CA HIS A 244 0.88 2.35 -1.52
C HIS A 244 0.24 3.33 -2.48
N PHE A 245 -0.99 3.03 -2.88
CA PHE A 245 -1.80 3.88 -3.74
C PHE A 245 -2.98 4.39 -2.93
N SER A 246 -3.21 5.70 -2.93
CA SER A 246 -4.34 6.32 -2.25
C SER A 246 -5.16 7.09 -3.26
N ALA A 247 -6.32 6.57 -3.63
CA ALA A 247 -7.28 7.30 -4.45
C ALA A 247 -7.64 8.61 -3.75
N PHE A 248 -7.37 9.73 -4.40
CA PHE A 248 -7.63 11.05 -3.82
C PHE A 248 -9.08 11.21 -3.41
N GLN A 249 -9.28 11.73 -2.20
CA GLN A 249 -10.57 12.17 -1.70
C GLN A 249 -10.45 13.64 -1.25
N PRO A 250 -11.33 14.52 -1.69
CA PRO A 250 -11.29 15.92 -1.30
C PRO A 250 -11.51 16.07 0.20
N VAL A 251 -10.73 16.92 0.83
CA VAL A 251 -10.81 17.23 2.26
C VAL A 251 -11.18 18.70 2.39
N VAL A 252 -12.27 18.97 3.11
CA VAL A 252 -12.74 20.33 3.37
C VAL A 252 -11.65 21.16 4.05
N GLY A 253 -11.50 22.40 3.62
CA GLY A 253 -10.48 23.33 4.13
C GLY A 253 -9.09 23.11 3.57
N THR A 254 -8.91 22.27 2.53
CA THR A 254 -7.66 22.11 1.80
C THR A 254 -7.71 22.77 0.42
N PRO A 255 -6.57 23.12 -0.19
CA PRO A 255 -6.54 23.69 -1.54
C PRO A 255 -7.21 22.84 -2.62
N LEU A 256 -7.28 21.53 -2.45
CA LEU A 256 -7.92 20.59 -3.38
C LEU A 256 -9.33 20.16 -2.94
N GLU A 257 -9.99 20.89 -2.04
CA GLU A 257 -11.34 20.52 -1.55
C GLU A 257 -12.41 20.43 -2.64
N ASN A 258 -12.26 21.19 -3.72
CA ASN A 258 -13.19 21.21 -4.85
C ASN A 258 -12.73 20.31 -6.02
N HIS A 259 -11.58 19.62 -5.89
CA HIS A 259 -11.10 18.70 -6.92
C HIS A 259 -11.93 17.42 -6.88
N PRO A 260 -12.29 16.82 -8.04
CA PRO A 260 -13.06 15.58 -8.08
C PRO A 260 -12.35 14.45 -7.33
N ALA A 261 -13.13 13.65 -6.61
CA ALA A 261 -12.62 12.43 -5.98
C ALA A 261 -12.17 11.42 -7.04
N THR A 262 -11.07 10.74 -6.77
CA THR A 262 -10.60 9.64 -7.63
C THR A 262 -11.42 8.38 -7.33
N PRO A 263 -11.92 7.68 -8.36
CA PRO A 263 -12.64 6.42 -8.16
C PRO A 263 -11.80 5.39 -7.41
N ALA A 264 -12.39 4.75 -6.40
CA ALA A 264 -11.73 3.69 -5.63
C ALA A 264 -11.28 2.50 -6.50
N ALA A 265 -11.97 2.27 -7.62
CA ALA A 265 -11.59 1.26 -8.60
C ALA A 265 -10.17 1.50 -9.14
N ARG A 266 -9.76 2.77 -9.38
CA ARG A 266 -8.41 3.10 -9.88
C ARG A 266 -7.32 2.65 -8.90
N GLU A 267 -7.51 2.92 -7.61
CA GLU A 267 -6.62 2.43 -6.56
C GLU A 267 -6.51 0.90 -6.58
N LEU A 268 -7.66 0.21 -6.63
CA LEU A 268 -7.70 -1.25 -6.69
C LEU A 268 -6.95 -1.80 -7.92
N ARG A 269 -7.11 -1.17 -9.09
CA ARG A 269 -6.42 -1.59 -10.32
C ARG A 269 -4.91 -1.40 -10.23
N LEU A 270 -4.44 -0.31 -9.65
CA LEU A 270 -3.01 -0.08 -9.40
C LEU A 270 -2.42 -1.16 -8.48
N TYR A 271 -3.08 -1.50 -7.37
CA TYR A 271 -2.64 -2.60 -6.50
C TYR A 271 -2.63 -3.94 -7.22
N GLN A 272 -3.64 -4.23 -8.06
CA GLN A 272 -3.69 -5.46 -8.83
C GLN A 272 -2.56 -5.52 -9.88
N ALA A 273 -2.28 -4.41 -10.56
CA ALA A 273 -1.20 -4.32 -11.55
C ALA A 273 0.18 -4.47 -10.89
N GLU A 274 0.45 -3.76 -9.79
CA GLU A 274 1.68 -3.91 -9.01
C GLU A 274 1.88 -5.37 -8.58
N HIS A 275 0.81 -6.00 -8.12
CA HIS A 275 0.87 -7.41 -7.72
C HIS A 275 1.19 -8.35 -8.88
N LEU A 276 0.69 -8.08 -10.10
CA LEU A 276 1.05 -8.83 -11.31
C LEU A 276 2.54 -8.67 -11.66
N LEU A 277 3.06 -7.45 -11.60
CA LEU A 277 4.48 -7.17 -11.85
C LEU A 277 5.36 -7.90 -10.83
N ARG A 278 5.03 -7.79 -9.56
CA ARG A 278 5.86 -8.29 -8.45
C ARG A 278 5.76 -9.81 -8.23
N GLN A 279 4.60 -10.43 -8.42
CA GLN A 279 4.35 -11.82 -8.01
C GLN A 279 4.08 -12.79 -9.16
N TYR A 280 3.66 -12.29 -10.32
CA TYR A 280 3.24 -13.14 -11.43
C TYR A 280 4.21 -13.09 -12.62
N GLY A 281 5.28 -12.30 -12.51
CA GLY A 281 6.25 -12.15 -13.59
C GLY A 281 5.69 -11.48 -14.83
N PHE A 282 4.70 -10.61 -14.68
CA PHE A 282 4.27 -9.71 -15.75
C PHE A 282 5.31 -8.61 -15.94
N THR A 283 5.41 -8.14 -17.18
CA THR A 283 6.16 -6.92 -17.49
C THR A 283 5.20 -5.73 -17.63
N LEU A 284 5.73 -4.53 -17.54
CA LEU A 284 4.92 -3.31 -17.69
C LEU A 284 4.24 -3.26 -19.08
N ASP A 285 4.93 -3.74 -20.13
CA ASP A 285 4.42 -3.78 -21.50
C ASP A 285 3.31 -4.81 -21.72
N GLU A 286 3.19 -5.80 -20.83
CA GLU A 286 2.08 -6.75 -20.83
C GLU A 286 0.81 -6.16 -20.20
N LEU A 287 0.89 -5.07 -19.44
CA LEU A 287 -0.30 -4.44 -18.89
C LEU A 287 -1.09 -3.69 -19.96
N ALA A 288 -2.39 -4.00 -20.05
CA ALA A 288 -3.28 -3.34 -21.00
C ALA A 288 -3.69 -1.96 -20.46
N PHE A 289 -3.08 -0.91 -20.99
CA PHE A 289 -3.48 0.47 -20.72
C PHE A 289 -4.35 1.00 -21.86
N GLY A 290 -5.31 1.86 -21.52
CA GLY A 290 -6.06 2.63 -22.49
C GLY A 290 -5.18 3.67 -23.23
N LEU A 291 -5.75 4.33 -24.23
CA LEU A 291 -5.07 5.41 -24.96
C LEU A 291 -4.68 6.59 -24.05
N ASP A 292 -5.39 6.75 -22.95
CA ASP A 292 -5.15 7.72 -21.90
C ASP A 292 -4.05 7.29 -20.90
N GLY A 293 -3.42 6.13 -21.10
CA GLY A 293 -2.38 5.61 -20.22
C GLY A 293 -2.90 5.02 -18.89
N ASN A 294 -4.21 4.90 -18.71
CA ASN A 294 -4.81 4.37 -17.50
C ASN A 294 -5.25 2.91 -17.65
N LEU A 295 -5.39 2.20 -16.53
CA LEU A 295 -5.91 0.85 -16.47
C LEU A 295 -7.45 0.85 -16.60
N ASP A 296 -8.00 -0.24 -17.12
CA ASP A 296 -9.46 -0.44 -17.21
C ASP A 296 -10.06 -0.47 -15.78
N LEU A 297 -11.00 0.42 -15.49
CA LEU A 297 -11.63 0.49 -14.17
C LEU A 297 -12.65 -0.65 -13.95
N GLU A 298 -13.24 -1.17 -15.00
CA GLU A 298 -14.25 -2.23 -14.91
C GLU A 298 -13.62 -3.63 -14.82
N ARG A 299 -12.48 -3.84 -15.50
CA ARG A 299 -11.79 -5.14 -15.56
C ARG A 299 -10.49 -5.11 -14.77
N ASP A 300 -10.19 -6.20 -14.08
CA ASP A 300 -8.86 -6.36 -13.49
C ASP A 300 -7.77 -6.51 -14.56
N PRO A 301 -6.53 -6.04 -14.29
CA PRO A 301 -5.47 -6.01 -15.30
C PRO A 301 -5.12 -7.36 -15.90
N LYS A 302 -5.25 -8.47 -15.13
CA LYS A 302 -4.99 -9.81 -15.63
C LYS A 302 -6.05 -10.28 -16.62
N THR A 303 -7.32 -9.98 -16.36
CA THR A 303 -8.42 -10.27 -17.27
C THR A 303 -8.34 -9.39 -18.52
N ALA A 304 -7.97 -8.12 -18.38
CA ALA A 304 -7.74 -7.22 -19.51
C ALA A 304 -6.64 -7.77 -20.44
N TRP A 305 -5.50 -8.17 -19.89
CA TRP A 305 -4.42 -8.81 -20.65
C TRP A 305 -4.89 -10.09 -21.35
N ALA A 306 -5.56 -11.01 -20.62
CA ALA A 306 -6.00 -12.29 -21.19
C ALA A 306 -6.98 -12.12 -22.36
N ARG A 307 -7.82 -11.08 -22.33
CA ARG A 307 -8.73 -10.76 -23.46
C ARG A 307 -7.98 -10.16 -24.66
N ALA A 308 -6.91 -9.41 -24.40
CA ALA A 308 -6.08 -8.87 -25.46
C ALA A 308 -5.19 -9.94 -26.14
N GLN A 309 -5.08 -11.13 -25.54
CA GLN A 309 -4.22 -12.23 -26.01
C GLN A 309 -5.04 -13.50 -26.34
N PRO A 310 -6.06 -13.44 -27.25
CA PRO A 310 -6.94 -14.60 -27.54
C PRO A 310 -6.17 -15.79 -28.11
N ALA A 311 -5.09 -15.57 -28.85
CA ALA A 311 -4.26 -16.64 -29.42
C ALA A 311 -3.45 -17.40 -28.35
N PHE A 312 -3.26 -16.85 -27.16
CA PHE A 312 -2.57 -17.51 -26.05
C PHE A 312 -3.47 -18.58 -25.38
N PHE A 313 -4.77 -18.50 -25.54
CA PHE A 313 -5.76 -19.33 -24.87
C PHE A 313 -6.58 -20.19 -25.85
N PRO A 314 -7.19 -21.30 -25.42
CA PRO A 314 -7.13 -21.88 -24.07
C PRO A 314 -5.86 -22.69 -23.82
N LEU A 315 -5.50 -22.83 -22.54
CA LEU A 315 -4.35 -23.59 -22.08
C LEU A 315 -4.75 -24.97 -21.52
N GLU A 316 -4.00 -26.02 -21.86
CA GLU A 316 -4.23 -27.35 -21.33
C GLU A 316 -3.62 -27.51 -19.94
N VAL A 317 -4.48 -27.61 -18.91
CA VAL A 317 -4.09 -27.64 -17.49
C VAL A 317 -3.11 -28.78 -17.17
N THR A 318 -3.26 -29.92 -17.84
CA THR A 318 -2.48 -31.13 -17.53
C THR A 318 -1.00 -31.01 -17.88
N ARG A 319 -0.61 -30.06 -18.75
CA ARG A 319 0.78 -29.95 -19.27
C ARG A 319 1.35 -28.54 -19.33
N VAL A 320 0.52 -27.52 -19.27
CA VAL A 320 0.96 -26.13 -19.39
C VAL A 320 1.98 -25.77 -18.27
N PRO A 321 3.07 -25.01 -18.55
CA PRO A 321 4.05 -24.63 -17.54
C PRO A 321 3.47 -23.68 -16.48
N TYR A 322 4.13 -23.60 -15.32
CA TYR A 322 3.73 -22.76 -14.18
C TYR A 322 3.52 -21.28 -14.58
N GLU A 323 4.45 -20.74 -15.35
CA GLU A 323 4.46 -19.33 -15.78
C GLU A 323 3.23 -19.01 -16.64
N ALA A 324 2.82 -19.94 -17.51
CA ALA A 324 1.62 -19.77 -18.32
C ALA A 324 0.33 -19.89 -17.49
N LEU A 325 0.29 -20.75 -16.47
CA LEU A 325 -0.82 -20.80 -15.53
C LEU A 325 -0.99 -19.46 -14.80
N LEU A 326 0.08 -18.74 -14.51
CA LEU A 326 0.01 -17.41 -13.90
C LEU A 326 -0.67 -16.36 -14.81
N ARG A 327 -0.78 -16.62 -16.10
CA ARG A 327 -1.50 -15.75 -17.05
C ARG A 327 -3.02 -15.97 -17.04
N VAL A 328 -3.50 -17.09 -16.48
CA VAL A 328 -4.91 -17.44 -16.46
C VAL A 328 -5.67 -16.63 -15.39
N PRO A 329 -6.72 -15.86 -15.75
CA PRO A 329 -7.61 -15.24 -14.77
C PRO A 329 -8.19 -16.30 -13.81
N GLY A 330 -8.18 -16.02 -12.51
CA GLY A 330 -8.67 -16.99 -11.50
C GLY A 330 -7.62 -18.01 -11.03
N VAL A 331 -6.38 -17.97 -11.55
CA VAL A 331 -5.26 -18.80 -11.08
C VAL A 331 -4.18 -17.91 -10.45
N GLY A 332 -3.93 -18.09 -9.16
CA GLY A 332 -2.87 -17.38 -8.42
C GLY A 332 -1.58 -18.19 -8.29
N PRO A 333 -0.47 -17.63 -7.76
CA PRO A 333 0.80 -18.33 -7.59
C PRO A 333 0.70 -19.60 -6.75
N ALA A 334 -0.05 -19.57 -5.65
CA ALA A 334 -0.27 -20.76 -4.82
C ALA A 334 -1.05 -21.83 -5.60
N THR A 335 -2.16 -21.44 -6.23
CA THR A 335 -3.00 -22.32 -7.07
C THR A 335 -2.20 -22.95 -8.23
N ALA A 336 -1.41 -22.13 -8.96
CA ALA A 336 -0.58 -22.62 -10.04
C ALA A 336 0.45 -23.66 -9.56
N ARG A 337 1.04 -23.43 -8.39
CA ARG A 337 1.97 -24.37 -7.76
C ARG A 337 1.28 -25.69 -7.40
N THR A 338 0.12 -25.60 -6.72
CA THR A 338 -0.70 -26.76 -6.38
C THR A 338 -1.09 -27.55 -7.63
N LEU A 339 -1.51 -26.90 -8.72
CA LEU A 339 -1.83 -27.57 -9.98
C LEU A 339 -0.65 -28.33 -10.58
N VAL A 340 0.54 -27.69 -10.61
CA VAL A 340 1.78 -28.32 -11.14
C VAL A 340 2.19 -29.51 -10.29
N GLU A 341 2.04 -29.45 -8.98
CA GLU A 341 2.34 -30.54 -8.05
C GLU A 341 1.32 -31.66 -8.14
N SER A 342 0.02 -31.34 -8.08
CA SER A 342 -1.07 -32.32 -8.08
C SER A 342 -1.11 -33.16 -9.34
N ARG A 343 -0.89 -32.59 -10.52
CA ARG A 343 -0.90 -33.32 -11.79
C ARG A 343 0.24 -34.35 -11.95
N ARG A 344 1.27 -34.30 -11.07
CA ARG A 344 2.35 -35.29 -11.03
C ARG A 344 1.95 -36.56 -10.29
N THR A 345 1.04 -36.45 -9.33
CA THR A 345 0.67 -37.53 -8.41
C THR A 345 -0.79 -37.98 -8.59
N THR A 346 -1.65 -37.12 -9.16
CA THR A 346 -3.08 -37.36 -9.28
C THR A 346 -3.58 -36.93 -10.66
N THR A 347 -4.50 -37.69 -11.23
CA THR A 347 -5.16 -37.33 -12.48
C THR A 347 -6.27 -36.31 -12.18
N LEU A 348 -6.14 -35.10 -12.74
CA LEU A 348 -7.22 -34.10 -12.71
C LEU A 348 -8.33 -34.55 -13.65
N ARG A 349 -9.54 -34.79 -13.14
CA ARG A 349 -10.68 -35.35 -13.90
C ARG A 349 -11.72 -34.33 -14.32
N GLY A 350 -11.87 -33.25 -13.53
CA GLY A 350 -12.96 -32.28 -13.75
C GLY A 350 -12.79 -30.95 -13.04
N ARG A 351 -13.85 -30.17 -13.11
CA ARG A 351 -13.89 -28.84 -12.46
C ARG A 351 -13.75 -28.91 -10.95
N GLU A 352 -14.18 -30.00 -10.32
CA GLU A 352 -14.11 -30.18 -8.86
C GLU A 352 -12.65 -30.29 -8.40
N ASP A 353 -11.83 -31.04 -9.15
CA ASP A 353 -10.40 -31.16 -8.84
C ASP A 353 -9.68 -29.81 -8.99
N LEU A 354 -10.09 -29.01 -10.00
CA LEU A 354 -9.55 -27.66 -10.18
C LEU A 354 -9.96 -26.73 -9.03
N ARG A 355 -11.21 -26.81 -8.54
CA ARG A 355 -11.64 -26.04 -7.36
C ARG A 355 -10.88 -26.48 -6.12
N ALA A 356 -10.70 -27.78 -5.90
CA ALA A 356 -9.93 -28.32 -4.79
C ALA A 356 -8.46 -27.84 -4.81
N ALA A 357 -7.89 -27.65 -6.01
CA ALA A 357 -6.56 -27.04 -6.19
C ALA A 357 -6.54 -25.50 -5.99
N GLY A 358 -7.71 -24.88 -5.73
CA GLY A 358 -7.85 -23.44 -5.48
C GLY A 358 -8.08 -22.58 -6.72
N VAL A 359 -8.47 -23.18 -7.86
CA VAL A 359 -8.83 -22.44 -9.08
C VAL A 359 -10.19 -21.77 -8.90
N ASP A 360 -10.27 -20.48 -9.18
CA ASP A 360 -11.55 -19.81 -9.40
C ASP A 360 -12.08 -20.24 -10.79
N VAL A 361 -12.81 -21.36 -10.81
CA VAL A 361 -13.28 -22.00 -12.04
C VAL A 361 -14.23 -21.09 -12.82
N VAL A 362 -14.98 -20.21 -12.15
CA VAL A 362 -15.89 -19.27 -12.83
C VAL A 362 -15.10 -18.32 -13.73
N ARG A 363 -13.99 -17.80 -13.24
CA ARG A 363 -13.10 -16.89 -13.98
C ARG A 363 -12.19 -17.63 -14.97
N ALA A 364 -11.71 -18.83 -14.60
CA ALA A 364 -10.68 -19.55 -15.33
C ALA A 364 -11.21 -20.42 -16.47
N ALA A 365 -12.45 -20.90 -16.39
CA ALA A 365 -13.00 -21.94 -17.29
C ALA A 365 -12.92 -21.61 -18.79
N TYR A 366 -13.05 -20.35 -19.15
CA TYR A 366 -12.91 -19.91 -20.54
C TYR A 366 -11.49 -20.05 -21.10
N TYR A 367 -10.50 -19.87 -20.22
CA TYR A 367 -9.07 -19.83 -20.57
C TYR A 367 -8.37 -21.19 -20.48
N LEU A 368 -9.09 -22.24 -20.06
CA LEU A 368 -8.52 -23.56 -19.79
C LEU A 368 -9.21 -24.68 -20.57
N THR A 369 -8.42 -25.70 -20.94
CA THR A 369 -8.88 -27.02 -21.32
C THR A 369 -8.39 -28.07 -20.32
N LEU A 370 -9.09 -29.18 -20.24
CA LEU A 370 -8.74 -30.37 -19.47
C LEU A 370 -8.93 -31.60 -20.35
N HIS A 371 -7.87 -32.33 -20.60
CA HIS A 371 -7.83 -33.45 -21.55
C HIS A 371 -8.39 -33.09 -22.94
N GLY A 372 -8.01 -31.92 -23.45
CA GLY A 372 -8.44 -31.39 -24.73
C GLY A 372 -9.89 -30.86 -24.79
N ARG A 373 -10.65 -30.95 -23.69
CA ARG A 373 -12.01 -30.45 -23.62
C ARG A 373 -12.07 -29.05 -22.99
N ARG A 374 -12.76 -28.12 -23.64
CA ARG A 374 -12.97 -26.78 -23.06
C ARG A 374 -13.82 -26.87 -21.79
N LEU A 375 -13.41 -26.11 -20.76
CA LEU A 375 -14.15 -26.03 -19.50
C LEU A 375 -15.39 -25.09 -19.60
N ALA A 376 -15.39 -24.17 -20.56
CA ALA A 376 -16.57 -23.35 -20.90
C ALA A 376 -16.67 -23.18 -22.41
N ALA A 377 -17.90 -23.13 -22.94
CA ALA A 377 -18.17 -23.07 -24.37
C ALA A 377 -17.86 -21.69 -25.00
N ALA A 378 -18.05 -20.61 -24.24
CA ALA A 378 -17.81 -19.24 -24.69
C ALA A 378 -17.36 -18.34 -23.51
N ALA A 379 -16.70 -17.23 -23.85
CA ALA A 379 -16.52 -16.13 -22.88
C ALA A 379 -17.88 -15.69 -22.37
N PRO A 380 -17.98 -15.25 -21.09
CA PRO A 380 -19.17 -14.53 -20.65
C PRO A 380 -19.43 -13.42 -21.65
N ALA A 381 -20.62 -13.42 -22.27
CA ALA A 381 -21.00 -12.39 -23.20
C ALA A 381 -20.80 -11.04 -22.53
N GLU A 382 -20.07 -10.17 -23.17
CA GLU A 382 -20.02 -8.78 -22.77
C GLU A 382 -21.42 -8.24 -23.03
N GLN A 383 -22.17 -8.01 -21.95
CA GLN A 383 -23.43 -7.30 -22.08
C GLN A 383 -23.05 -5.88 -22.45
N LEU A 384 -22.99 -5.60 -23.74
CA LEU A 384 -22.88 -4.24 -24.27
C LEU A 384 -24.09 -3.49 -23.69
N ARG A 385 -23.83 -2.63 -22.71
CA ARG A 385 -24.82 -1.66 -22.22
C ARG A 385 -24.98 -0.62 -23.31
N LEU A 386 -25.83 -0.90 -24.28
CA LEU A 386 -26.21 0.02 -25.38
C LEU A 386 -26.89 1.29 -24.87
N PHE A 387 -27.33 1.31 -23.60
CA PHE A 387 -27.94 2.47 -22.96
C PHE A 387 -27.49 2.52 -21.49
N ALA A 388 -26.75 3.53 -21.14
CA ALA A 388 -26.56 3.96 -19.76
C ALA A 388 -27.53 5.12 -19.47
N PRO A 389 -28.71 4.91 -18.87
CA PRO A 389 -29.41 6.00 -18.21
C PRO A 389 -28.60 6.31 -16.97
N GLY A 390 -28.44 7.61 -16.66
CA GLY A 390 -27.80 8.08 -15.43
C GLY A 390 -28.52 7.50 -14.21
N SER A 391 -28.01 6.37 -13.73
CA SER A 391 -28.45 5.76 -12.48
C SER A 391 -27.31 5.91 -11.49
N HIS A 392 -27.58 6.67 -10.43
CA HIS A 392 -26.85 6.59 -9.19
C HIS A 392 -26.80 5.12 -8.75
N LEU A 393 -25.72 4.42 -9.11
CA LEU A 393 -25.44 3.11 -8.55
C LEU A 393 -25.06 3.34 -7.09
N THR A 394 -26.03 3.10 -6.20
CA THR A 394 -25.72 2.71 -4.83
C THR A 394 -24.80 1.49 -4.93
N GLN A 395 -23.52 1.72 -4.78
CA GLN A 395 -22.51 0.66 -4.75
C GLN A 395 -22.83 -0.24 -3.57
N ALA A 396 -23.32 -1.44 -3.86
CA ALA A 396 -23.22 -2.52 -2.90
C ALA A 396 -21.74 -2.66 -2.52
N PRO A 397 -21.40 -2.71 -1.21
CA PRO A 397 -20.01 -2.80 -0.80
C PRO A 397 -19.40 -4.06 -1.42
N TYR A 398 -18.36 -3.87 -2.25
CA TYR A 398 -17.53 -4.97 -2.72
C TYR A 398 -16.97 -5.67 -1.48
N ARG A 399 -17.59 -6.78 -1.11
CA ARG A 399 -17.04 -7.70 -0.13
C ARG A 399 -15.84 -8.37 -0.80
N THR A 400 -14.64 -7.79 -0.60
CA THR A 400 -13.47 -8.66 -0.60
C THR A 400 -13.74 -9.72 0.48
N PRO A 401 -13.60 -11.01 0.20
CA PRO A 401 -13.71 -12.05 1.22
C PRO A 401 -12.41 -12.07 2.03
N VAL A 402 -12.22 -11.01 2.78
CA VAL A 402 -11.14 -10.88 3.74
C VAL A 402 -11.85 -10.72 5.07
N PRO A 403 -11.90 -11.76 5.93
CA PRO A 403 -12.49 -11.59 7.23
C PRO A 403 -11.81 -10.41 7.93
N PRO A 404 -12.56 -9.52 8.57
CA PRO A 404 -11.97 -8.49 9.40
C PRO A 404 -11.08 -9.17 10.44
N CYS A 405 -9.97 -8.51 10.82
CA CYS A 405 -9.22 -8.94 11.98
C CYS A 405 -10.18 -8.92 13.18
N ALA A 406 -10.73 -10.07 13.52
CA ALA A 406 -11.52 -10.22 14.74
C ALA A 406 -10.55 -10.11 15.92
N TYR A 407 -10.78 -9.13 16.76
CA TYR A 407 -10.07 -9.02 18.03
C TYR A 407 -10.51 -10.20 18.93
N ARG A 408 -9.56 -11.04 19.32
CA ARG A 408 -9.70 -11.89 20.50
C ARG A 408 -9.17 -11.15 21.71
#